data_4e4a43c02a2943b38494b4f7a8b9edd2
#
_entry.id   4e4a43c02a2943b38494b4f7a8b9edd2
#
_cell.length_a   1.000
_cell.length_b   1.000
_cell.length_c   1.000
_cell.angle_alpha   90.00
_cell.angle_beta   90.00
_cell.angle_gamma   90.00
#
_symmetry.space_group_name_H-M   'P 1'
#
loop_
_entity.id
_entity.type
_entity.pdbx_description
1 polymer ?
#
loop_
_entity_poly.entity_id
_entity_poly.type
_entity_poly.pdbx_seq_one_letter_code
_entity_poly.pdbx_strand_id
1 'polypeptide(L)'
;MRGDDAVSEAIGFIIIFSLMVTAIGIVTLYGYPALLDQQSATYEKTMEQNLLVLQHDLRALAREMVPYRETTMQVGGGVLSFVDAGRVVVEAGGEEPVNCSPGGLEYRSDDGSSVVSLSNGAVMTRTLSGEGSAMIGSPRWFFDDGTLVITVIELVEEEPVSFTGMGTIELSQAAPGSNTTEVSTSGTVNVTVTGPYRTAWKNYLTRELGFSAVGGDTWQKTGVDRLVIRSQQVSVGRG
;
A
#
# COMPACT_ATOMS: atom_id res chain seq x y z
N MET A 1 58.70 31.32 37.42
CA MET A 1 57.22 31.33 37.50
C MET A 1 56.49 31.62 36.18
N ARG A 2 57.10 31.46 34.98
CA ARG A 2 56.40 31.63 33.67
C ARG A 2 56.18 30.32 32.94
N GLY A 3 56.57 29.17 33.45
CA GLY A 3 56.43 27.89 32.83
C GLY A 3 55.08 27.18 33.17
N ASP A 4 54.59 27.41 34.38
CA ASP A 4 53.37 26.72 34.88
C ASP A 4 52.05 27.27 34.24
N ASP A 5 52.02 28.56 33.94
CA ASP A 5 50.82 29.16 33.26
C ASP A 5 50.72 28.67 31.84
N ALA A 6 51.79 28.52 31.08
CA ALA A 6 51.76 28.02 29.69
C ALA A 6 51.36 26.54 29.61
N VAL A 7 51.75 25.71 30.59
CA VAL A 7 51.35 24.30 30.66
C VAL A 7 49.87 24.19 31.00
N SER A 8 49.36 25.02 31.92
CA SER A 8 47.95 25.03 32.28
C SER A 8 47.02 25.45 31.10
N GLU A 9 47.44 26.41 30.31
CA GLU A 9 46.72 26.87 29.13
C GLU A 9 46.68 25.80 28.03
N ALA A 10 47.82 25.09 27.80
CA ALA A 10 47.86 23.98 26.85
C ALA A 10 46.97 22.81 27.26
N ILE A 11 46.94 22.46 28.55
CA ILE A 11 46.07 21.41 29.08
C ILE A 11 44.61 21.81 28.94
N GLY A 12 44.25 23.07 29.24
CA GLY A 12 42.87 23.56 29.06
C GLY A 12 42.41 23.47 27.61
N PHE A 13 43.29 23.85 26.67
CA PHE A 13 42.98 23.71 25.24
C PHE A 13 42.76 22.25 24.81
N ILE A 14 43.62 21.32 25.25
CA ILE A 14 43.49 19.90 24.94
C ILE A 14 42.17 19.32 25.47
N ILE A 15 41.76 19.68 26.68
CA ILE A 15 40.51 19.23 27.28
C ILE A 15 39.33 19.74 26.48
N ILE A 16 39.27 21.04 26.16
CA ILE A 16 38.18 21.63 25.38
C ILE A 16 38.11 21.01 23.98
N PHE A 17 39.26 20.86 23.31
CA PHE A 17 39.33 20.24 22.00
C PHE A 17 38.88 18.78 22.03
N SER A 18 39.31 17.99 23.01
CA SER A 18 38.86 16.60 23.17
C SER A 18 37.35 16.49 23.43
N LEU A 19 36.81 17.41 24.22
CA LEU A 19 35.36 17.47 24.47
C LEU A 19 34.58 17.83 23.22
N MET A 20 35.06 18.77 22.40
CA MET A 20 34.47 19.11 21.11
C MET A 20 34.47 17.92 20.13
N VAL A 21 35.63 17.26 19.99
CA VAL A 21 35.76 16.08 19.11
C VAL A 21 34.84 14.96 19.58
N THR A 22 34.76 14.73 20.89
CA THR A 22 33.83 13.73 21.46
C THR A 22 32.37 14.06 21.19
N ALA A 23 31.98 15.33 21.37
CA ALA A 23 30.62 15.79 21.10
C ALA A 23 30.26 15.61 19.62
N ILE A 24 31.13 15.98 18.69
CA ILE A 24 30.92 15.75 17.24
C ILE A 24 30.83 14.27 16.95
N GLY A 25 31.68 13.44 17.55
CA GLY A 25 31.63 11.99 17.41
C GLY A 25 30.28 11.39 17.84
N ILE A 26 29.77 11.82 18.99
CA ILE A 26 28.47 11.37 19.49
C ILE A 26 27.33 11.76 18.53
N VAL A 27 27.31 13.01 18.08
CA VAL A 27 26.27 13.49 17.14
C VAL A 27 26.33 12.73 15.81
N THR A 28 27.55 12.48 15.31
CA THR A 28 27.71 11.76 14.03
C THR A 28 27.35 10.29 14.15
N LEU A 29 27.68 9.63 15.27
CA LEU A 29 27.45 8.19 15.43
C LEU A 29 26.02 7.85 15.86
N TYR A 30 25.35 8.72 16.60
CA TYR A 30 24.02 8.44 17.16
C TYR A 30 22.94 9.39 16.67
N GLY A 31 23.26 10.68 16.51
CA GLY A 31 22.29 11.69 16.13
C GLY A 31 21.92 11.62 14.66
N TYR A 32 22.88 11.45 13.78
CA TYR A 32 22.65 11.41 12.33
C TYR A 32 21.85 10.18 11.90
N PRO A 33 22.13 8.93 12.33
CA PRO A 33 21.30 7.77 12.04
C PRO A 33 19.87 7.93 12.55
N ALA A 34 19.69 8.40 13.79
CA ALA A 34 18.36 8.61 14.35
C ALA A 34 17.53 9.63 13.55
N LEU A 35 18.17 10.65 13.00
CA LEU A 35 17.53 11.62 12.12
C LEU A 35 17.07 10.97 10.78
N LEU A 36 17.90 10.11 10.19
CA LEU A 36 17.57 9.39 8.97
C LEU A 36 16.39 8.43 9.18
N ASP A 37 16.39 7.69 10.28
CA ASP A 37 15.28 6.78 10.62
C ASP A 37 13.96 7.53 10.78
N GLN A 38 13.99 8.69 11.44
CA GLN A 38 12.81 9.54 11.59
C GLN A 38 12.34 10.11 10.25
N GLN A 39 13.26 10.45 9.36
CA GLN A 39 12.95 10.96 8.02
C GLN A 39 12.31 9.87 7.17
N SER A 40 12.82 8.63 7.19
CA SER A 40 12.26 7.49 6.49
C SER A 40 10.84 7.18 6.96
N ALA A 41 10.61 7.16 8.28
CA ALA A 41 9.27 6.96 8.85
C ALA A 41 8.27 8.07 8.43
N THR A 42 8.74 9.31 8.29
CA THR A 42 7.93 10.43 7.81
C THR A 42 7.54 10.25 6.34
N TYR A 43 8.46 9.83 5.49
CA TYR A 43 8.19 9.57 4.07
C TYR A 43 7.20 8.42 3.90
N GLU A 44 7.37 7.33 4.65
CA GLU A 44 6.45 6.20 4.64
C GLU A 44 5.02 6.66 5.00
N LYS A 45 4.89 7.41 6.10
CA LYS A 45 3.59 7.94 6.53
C LYS A 45 2.95 8.89 5.51
N THR A 46 3.75 9.70 4.87
CA THR A 46 3.29 10.59 3.79
C THR A 46 2.79 9.76 2.60
N MET A 47 3.50 8.69 2.24
CA MET A 47 3.08 7.82 1.14
C MET A 47 1.83 7.01 1.46
N GLU A 48 1.65 6.55 2.71
CA GLU A 48 0.38 5.97 3.15
C GLU A 48 -0.78 6.94 2.91
N GLN A 49 -0.63 8.21 3.31
CA GLN A 49 -1.66 9.23 3.13
C GLN A 49 -1.91 9.54 1.66
N ASN A 50 -0.88 9.67 0.85
CA ASN A 50 -1.00 9.91 -0.59
C ASN A 50 -1.75 8.76 -1.29
N LEU A 51 -1.43 7.51 -0.97
CA LEU A 51 -2.13 6.36 -1.54
C LEU A 51 -3.57 6.22 -1.03
N LEU A 52 -3.90 6.68 0.19
CA LEU A 52 -5.28 6.77 0.66
C LEU A 52 -6.08 7.84 -0.10
N VAL A 53 -5.46 8.98 -0.43
CA VAL A 53 -6.08 9.99 -1.31
C VAL A 53 -6.32 9.41 -2.68
N LEU A 54 -5.32 8.75 -3.27
CA LEU A 54 -5.44 8.10 -4.57
C LEU A 54 -6.51 6.98 -4.56
N GLN A 55 -6.64 6.24 -3.46
CA GLN A 55 -7.73 5.27 -3.25
C GLN A 55 -9.10 5.96 -3.32
N HIS A 56 -9.22 7.16 -2.77
CA HIS A 56 -10.48 7.93 -2.83
C HIS A 56 -10.79 8.34 -4.27
N ASP A 57 -9.81 8.83 -5.01
CA ASP A 57 -9.96 9.19 -6.43
C ASP A 57 -10.30 7.98 -7.29
N LEU A 58 -9.64 6.85 -7.06
CA LEU A 58 -9.94 5.57 -7.69
C LEU A 58 -11.41 5.13 -7.45
N ARG A 59 -11.91 5.33 -6.23
CA ARG A 59 -13.31 5.04 -5.90
C ARG A 59 -14.31 5.98 -6.58
N ALA A 60 -13.93 7.23 -6.80
CA ALA A 60 -14.77 8.18 -7.53
C ALA A 60 -14.87 7.82 -9.02
N LEU A 61 -13.76 7.40 -9.63
CA LEU A 61 -13.71 6.84 -10.98
C LEU A 61 -14.54 5.55 -11.08
N ALA A 62 -14.36 4.64 -10.14
CA ALA A 62 -15.07 3.37 -10.09
C ALA A 62 -16.59 3.50 -9.95
N ARG A 63 -17.10 4.66 -9.60
CA ARG A 63 -18.54 4.97 -9.55
C ARG A 63 -19.02 5.74 -10.77
N GLU A 64 -18.19 5.92 -11.78
CA GLU A 64 -18.48 6.70 -12.97
C GLU A 64 -18.88 8.16 -12.66
N MET A 65 -18.51 8.67 -11.48
CA MET A 65 -18.78 10.06 -11.10
C MET A 65 -17.92 11.05 -11.88
N VAL A 66 -16.74 10.60 -12.29
CA VAL A 66 -15.78 11.40 -13.05
C VAL A 66 -15.02 10.48 -14.02
N PRO A 67 -14.75 10.91 -15.27
CA PRO A 67 -14.05 10.09 -16.25
C PRO A 67 -12.53 10.08 -16.06
N TYR A 68 -12.00 11.04 -15.31
CA TYR A 68 -10.58 11.33 -15.19
C TYR A 68 -10.24 11.95 -13.85
N ARG A 69 -9.08 11.59 -13.31
CA ARG A 69 -8.49 12.19 -12.11
C ARG A 69 -6.99 12.29 -12.26
N GLU A 70 -6.46 13.38 -11.75
CA GLU A 70 -5.03 13.65 -11.72
C GLU A 70 -4.63 13.99 -10.28
N THR A 71 -3.59 13.34 -9.78
CA THR A 71 -3.11 13.54 -8.41
C THR A 71 -1.60 13.75 -8.45
N THR A 72 -1.16 14.95 -8.07
CA THR A 72 0.25 15.26 -7.90
C THR A 72 0.69 14.88 -6.50
N MET A 73 1.79 14.16 -6.38
CA MET A 73 2.34 13.75 -5.10
C MET A 73 3.85 13.84 -5.08
N GLN A 74 4.40 13.99 -3.87
CA GLN A 74 5.84 13.92 -3.65
C GLN A 74 6.19 12.53 -3.12
N VAL A 75 7.03 11.81 -3.86
CA VAL A 75 7.60 10.54 -3.47
C VAL A 75 8.99 10.80 -2.90
N GLY A 76 9.10 10.80 -1.58
CA GLY A 76 10.36 10.98 -0.87
C GLY A 76 10.87 9.66 -0.31
N GLY A 77 12.20 9.50 -0.23
CA GLY A 77 12.83 8.34 0.38
C GLY A 77 12.51 6.98 -0.23
N GLY A 78 12.19 6.95 -1.53
CA GLY A 78 11.86 5.72 -2.21
C GLY A 78 11.38 5.91 -3.65
N VAL A 79 10.80 4.85 -4.20
CA VAL A 79 10.29 4.77 -5.57
C VAL A 79 8.82 4.37 -5.55
N LEU A 80 7.98 5.05 -6.29
CA LEU A 80 6.63 4.62 -6.62
C LEU A 80 6.64 4.01 -8.01
N SER A 81 6.13 2.79 -8.14
CA SER A 81 6.08 2.08 -9.43
C SER A 81 4.81 1.26 -9.58
N PHE A 82 4.43 0.97 -10.82
CA PHE A 82 3.39 0.00 -11.12
C PHE A 82 3.95 -1.42 -10.97
N VAL A 83 3.15 -2.33 -10.38
CA VAL A 83 3.53 -3.73 -10.14
C VAL A 83 2.35 -4.67 -10.37
N ASP A 84 2.64 -5.95 -10.63
CA ASP A 84 1.66 -7.02 -10.48
C ASP A 84 1.42 -7.27 -8.98
N ALA A 85 0.21 -7.02 -8.53
CA ALA A 85 -0.17 -7.15 -7.12
C ALA A 85 -0.74 -8.53 -6.74
N GLY A 86 -0.71 -9.49 -7.68
CA GLY A 86 -1.21 -10.84 -7.50
C GLY A 86 -2.58 -11.07 -8.15
N ARG A 87 -3.31 -12.05 -7.64
CA ARG A 87 -4.59 -12.49 -8.25
C ARG A 87 -5.68 -12.61 -7.21
N VAL A 88 -6.88 -12.25 -7.60
CA VAL A 88 -8.12 -12.48 -6.86
C VAL A 88 -9.06 -13.33 -7.72
N VAL A 89 -9.53 -14.45 -7.17
CA VAL A 89 -10.49 -15.34 -7.82
C VAL A 89 -11.73 -15.42 -6.94
N VAL A 90 -12.90 -15.20 -7.52
CA VAL A 90 -14.17 -15.31 -6.83
C VAL A 90 -14.98 -16.43 -7.49
N GLU A 91 -15.35 -17.43 -6.69
CA GLU A 91 -16.12 -18.60 -7.14
C GLU A 91 -17.44 -18.67 -6.38
N ALA A 92 -18.53 -18.78 -7.11
CA ALA A 92 -19.86 -19.07 -6.57
C ALA A 92 -20.42 -20.32 -7.23
N GLY A 93 -21.11 -21.16 -6.47
CA GLY A 93 -21.51 -22.50 -6.92
C GLY A 93 -22.26 -22.51 -8.25
N GLY A 94 -21.64 -23.12 -9.26
CA GLY A 94 -22.22 -23.38 -10.57
C GLY A 94 -21.93 -22.35 -11.67
N GLU A 95 -21.28 -21.24 -11.37
CA GLU A 95 -20.93 -20.20 -12.34
C GLU A 95 -19.42 -20.20 -12.64
N GLU A 96 -19.04 -19.60 -13.78
CA GLU A 96 -17.63 -19.43 -14.11
C GLU A 96 -16.91 -18.55 -13.07
N PRO A 97 -15.72 -18.96 -12.61
CA PRO A 97 -14.91 -18.16 -11.69
C PRO A 97 -14.57 -16.78 -12.25
N VAL A 98 -14.83 -15.72 -11.49
CA VAL A 98 -14.36 -14.39 -11.86
C VAL A 98 -12.90 -14.29 -11.45
N ASN A 99 -12.03 -14.28 -12.45
CA ASN A 99 -10.59 -14.10 -12.32
C ASN A 99 -10.21 -12.65 -12.54
N CYS A 100 -9.48 -12.08 -11.58
CA CYS A 100 -8.96 -10.74 -11.68
C CYS A 100 -7.47 -10.74 -11.33
N SER A 101 -6.67 -10.03 -12.11
CA SER A 101 -5.27 -9.75 -11.83
C SER A 101 -5.11 -8.25 -11.62
N PRO A 102 -5.46 -7.75 -10.43
CA PRO A 102 -5.37 -6.33 -10.15
C PRO A 102 -3.91 -5.90 -10.18
N GLY A 103 -3.57 -4.97 -11.08
CA GLY A 103 -2.34 -4.23 -10.98
C GLY A 103 -2.29 -3.41 -9.69
N GLY A 104 -1.14 -2.87 -9.35
CA GLY A 104 -0.97 -2.05 -8.16
C GLY A 104 0.05 -0.95 -8.34
N LEU A 105 -0.13 0.14 -7.63
CA LEU A 105 0.89 1.16 -7.42
C LEU A 105 1.58 0.85 -6.10
N GLU A 106 2.87 0.58 -6.16
CA GLU A 106 3.69 0.20 -5.00
C GLU A 106 4.78 1.24 -4.76
N TYR A 107 4.77 1.83 -3.57
CA TYR A 107 5.88 2.58 -3.04
C TYR A 107 6.80 1.65 -2.27
N ARG A 108 8.10 1.72 -2.58
CA ARG A 108 9.15 1.00 -1.86
C ARG A 108 10.15 2.00 -1.31
N SER A 109 10.41 1.96 0.00
CA SER A 109 11.40 2.80 0.66
C SER A 109 12.82 2.47 0.21
N ASP A 110 13.70 3.47 0.15
CA ASP A 110 15.11 3.31 -0.26
C ASP A 110 15.91 2.44 0.70
N ASP A 111 15.55 2.45 1.99
CA ASP A 111 16.17 1.61 3.02
C ASP A 111 15.64 0.15 2.95
N GLY A 112 14.65 -0.12 2.10
CA GLY A 112 14.06 -1.44 1.95
C GLY A 112 13.26 -1.91 3.17
N SER A 113 12.94 -1.03 4.12
CA SER A 113 12.23 -1.41 5.35
C SER A 113 10.76 -1.65 5.11
N SER A 114 10.12 -0.83 4.28
CA SER A 114 8.67 -0.84 4.09
C SER A 114 8.22 -0.72 2.64
N VAL A 115 7.04 -1.22 2.41
CA VAL A 115 6.35 -1.16 1.12
C VAL A 115 4.90 -0.79 1.37
N VAL A 116 4.38 0.22 0.66
CA VAL A 116 2.97 0.60 0.68
C VAL A 116 2.39 0.43 -0.72
N SER A 117 1.24 -0.23 -0.84
CA SER A 117 0.62 -0.53 -2.13
C SER A 117 -0.85 -0.18 -2.17
N LEU A 118 -1.27 0.36 -3.30
CA LEU A 118 -2.68 0.51 -3.67
C LEU A 118 -3.00 -0.50 -4.77
N SER A 119 -3.85 -1.48 -4.45
CA SER A 119 -4.29 -2.49 -5.41
C SER A 119 -5.71 -2.95 -5.09
N ASN A 120 -6.50 -3.22 -6.11
CA ASN A 120 -7.91 -3.66 -5.98
C ASN A 120 -8.73 -2.76 -5.04
N GLY A 121 -8.49 -1.46 -5.08
CA GLY A 121 -9.16 -0.50 -4.20
C GLY A 121 -8.80 -0.60 -2.72
N ALA A 122 -7.77 -1.37 -2.34
CA ALA A 122 -7.22 -1.47 -0.99
C ALA A 122 -5.86 -0.81 -0.90
N VAL A 123 -5.58 -0.13 0.21
CA VAL A 123 -4.23 0.34 0.55
C VAL A 123 -3.66 -0.56 1.62
N MET A 124 -2.49 -1.12 1.35
CA MET A 124 -1.85 -2.14 2.17
C MET A 124 -0.39 -1.78 2.42
N THR A 125 0.12 -2.17 3.57
CA THR A 125 1.54 -2.04 3.90
C THR A 125 2.13 -3.39 4.26
N ARG A 126 3.42 -3.56 3.98
CA ARG A 126 4.21 -4.72 4.42
C ARG A 126 5.65 -4.32 4.69
N THR A 127 6.31 -5.05 5.55
CA THR A 127 7.76 -4.97 5.74
C THR A 127 8.45 -5.98 4.84
N LEU A 128 9.58 -5.60 4.22
CA LEU A 128 10.33 -6.52 3.35
C LEU A 128 11.08 -7.60 4.14
N SER A 129 11.35 -7.34 5.42
CA SER A 129 12.03 -8.28 6.32
C SER A 129 11.10 -9.33 6.95
N GLY A 130 9.78 -9.25 6.72
CA GLY A 130 8.79 -10.13 7.34
C GLY A 130 7.68 -10.56 6.39
N GLU A 131 6.96 -11.62 6.76
CA GLU A 131 5.78 -12.09 6.01
C GLU A 131 4.50 -11.34 6.38
N GLY A 132 4.59 -10.34 7.25
CA GLY A 132 3.43 -9.57 7.73
C GLY A 132 3.01 -8.49 6.74
N SER A 133 1.70 -8.41 6.49
CA SER A 133 1.09 -7.27 5.80
C SER A 133 -0.17 -6.82 6.53
N ALA A 134 -0.48 -5.53 6.45
CA ALA A 134 -1.66 -4.93 7.04
C ALA A 134 -2.44 -4.12 6.00
N MET A 135 -3.75 -4.09 6.14
CA MET A 135 -4.62 -3.25 5.33
C MET A 135 -4.91 -1.96 6.10
N ILE A 136 -4.53 -0.82 5.52
CA ILE A 136 -4.75 0.51 6.10
C ILE A 136 -5.93 1.24 5.45
N GLY A 137 -6.29 0.84 4.22
CA GLY A 137 -7.50 1.27 3.53
C GLY A 137 -8.24 0.08 2.96
N SER A 138 -9.41 -0.26 3.49
CA SER A 138 -10.20 -1.43 3.06
C SER A 138 -10.79 -1.24 1.66
N PRO A 139 -10.95 -2.28 0.84
CA PRO A 139 -11.68 -2.22 -0.43
C PRO A 139 -13.18 -2.05 -0.17
N ARG A 140 -13.97 -1.87 -1.23
CA ARG A 140 -15.42 -1.74 -1.13
C ARG A 140 -16.13 -3.09 -1.28
N TRP A 141 -15.87 -3.97 -0.35
CA TRP A 141 -16.57 -5.23 -0.23
C TRP A 141 -17.43 -5.18 1.02
N PHE A 142 -18.63 -5.67 0.94
CA PHE A 142 -19.52 -5.73 2.11
C PHE A 142 -20.46 -6.92 2.01
N PHE A 143 -20.91 -7.39 3.16
CA PHE A 143 -21.91 -8.44 3.29
C PHE A 143 -23.02 -7.94 4.21
N ASP A 144 -24.25 -7.97 3.72
CA ASP A 144 -25.43 -7.59 4.46
C ASP A 144 -26.63 -8.37 3.97
N ASP A 145 -27.46 -8.87 4.90
CA ASP A 145 -28.72 -9.58 4.65
C ASP A 145 -28.65 -10.59 3.48
N GLY A 146 -27.69 -11.53 3.58
CA GLY A 146 -27.49 -12.56 2.57
C GLY A 146 -26.88 -12.06 1.25
N THR A 147 -26.66 -10.78 1.08
CA THR A 147 -26.08 -10.19 -0.13
C THR A 147 -24.60 -9.87 0.09
N LEU A 148 -23.75 -10.49 -0.73
CA LEU A 148 -22.30 -10.18 -0.77
C LEU A 148 -22.01 -9.32 -1.99
N VAL A 149 -21.41 -8.15 -1.78
CA VAL A 149 -20.97 -7.26 -2.85
C VAL A 149 -19.45 -7.21 -2.87
N ILE A 150 -18.88 -7.54 -4.00
CA ILE A 150 -17.44 -7.51 -4.27
C ILE A 150 -17.20 -6.51 -5.40
N THR A 151 -16.39 -5.49 -5.12
CA THR A 151 -15.93 -4.55 -6.14
C THR A 151 -14.48 -4.88 -6.48
N VAL A 152 -14.26 -5.25 -7.73
CA VAL A 152 -12.93 -5.54 -8.27
C VAL A 152 -12.50 -4.37 -9.14
N ILE A 153 -11.33 -3.82 -8.83
CA ILE A 153 -10.73 -2.71 -9.59
C ILE A 153 -9.39 -3.19 -10.14
N GLU A 154 -9.31 -3.32 -11.45
CA GLU A 154 -8.08 -3.62 -12.16
C GLU A 154 -7.39 -2.32 -12.57
N LEU A 155 -6.19 -2.11 -12.06
CA LEU A 155 -5.33 -1.05 -12.56
C LEU A 155 -4.57 -1.57 -13.78
N VAL A 156 -4.60 -0.83 -14.86
CA VAL A 156 -3.92 -1.15 -16.12
C VAL A 156 -2.94 -0.03 -16.41
N GLU A 157 -1.68 -0.37 -16.59
CA GLU A 157 -0.64 0.57 -16.96
C GLU A 157 -0.69 0.84 -18.47
N GLU A 158 -0.89 2.09 -18.88
CA GLU A 158 -0.81 2.50 -20.29
C GLU A 158 0.61 2.82 -20.70
N GLU A 159 1.34 3.51 -19.81
CA GLU A 159 2.74 3.83 -19.96
C GLU A 159 3.49 3.50 -18.68
N PRO A 160 4.78 3.13 -18.74
CA PRO A 160 5.54 2.74 -17.55
C PRO A 160 5.52 3.80 -16.45
N VAL A 161 4.91 3.47 -15.33
CA VAL A 161 4.80 4.35 -14.16
C VAL A 161 5.88 3.98 -13.15
N SER A 162 6.95 4.78 -13.13
CA SER A 162 7.98 4.68 -12.09
C SER A 162 8.62 6.05 -11.90
N PHE A 163 8.60 6.56 -10.67
CA PHE A 163 9.25 7.84 -10.36
C PHE A 163 9.62 8.00 -8.89
N THR A 164 10.56 8.91 -8.69
CA THR A 164 10.98 9.46 -7.40
C THR A 164 10.79 10.99 -7.41
N GLY A 165 10.72 11.61 -6.27
CA GLY A 165 10.52 13.06 -6.18
C GLY A 165 9.08 13.47 -6.48
N MET A 166 8.88 14.60 -7.14
CA MET A 166 7.55 15.08 -7.49
C MET A 166 7.07 14.44 -8.80
N GLY A 167 5.87 13.86 -8.78
CA GLY A 167 5.26 13.28 -9.95
C GLY A 167 3.74 13.35 -9.89
N THR A 168 3.12 13.20 -11.04
CA THR A 168 1.67 13.19 -11.20
C THR A 168 1.23 11.82 -11.68
N ILE A 169 0.20 11.29 -11.02
CA ILE A 169 -0.51 10.06 -11.43
C ILE A 169 -1.82 10.48 -12.09
N GLU A 170 -2.01 10.01 -13.28
CA GLU A 170 -3.28 10.07 -14.00
C GLU A 170 -4.06 8.78 -13.81
N LEU A 171 -5.33 8.92 -13.48
CA LEU A 171 -6.29 7.83 -13.43
C LEU A 171 -7.42 8.14 -14.41
N SER A 172 -7.70 7.22 -15.31
CA SER A 172 -8.81 7.34 -16.26
C SER A 172 -9.56 6.01 -16.40
N GLN A 173 -10.79 6.06 -16.90
CA GLN A 173 -11.53 4.84 -17.19
C GLN A 173 -10.92 4.16 -18.43
N ALA A 174 -10.40 2.94 -18.27
CA ALA A 174 -9.77 2.19 -19.37
C ALA A 174 -10.78 1.69 -20.41
N ALA A 175 -12.01 1.43 -20.00
CA ALA A 175 -13.10 1.02 -20.88
C ALA A 175 -14.41 1.66 -20.43
N PRO A 176 -15.31 2.01 -21.35
CA PRO A 176 -16.63 2.53 -20.99
C PRO A 176 -17.45 1.46 -20.28
N GLY A 177 -17.88 1.77 -19.07
CA GLY A 177 -18.80 0.98 -18.27
C GLY A 177 -18.15 -0.01 -17.29
N SER A 178 -18.76 -0.11 -16.12
CA SER A 178 -18.46 -1.16 -15.15
C SER A 178 -19.24 -2.42 -15.53
N ASN A 179 -18.59 -3.59 -15.56
CA ASN A 179 -19.26 -4.85 -15.68
C ASN A 179 -19.84 -5.24 -14.30
N THR A 180 -21.14 -5.44 -14.24
CA THR A 180 -21.78 -5.97 -13.03
C THR A 180 -22.32 -7.36 -13.32
N THR A 181 -21.84 -8.33 -12.58
CA THR A 181 -22.34 -9.72 -12.62
C THR A 181 -23.10 -9.99 -11.34
N GLU A 182 -24.37 -10.36 -11.48
CA GLU A 182 -25.20 -10.80 -10.35
C GLU A 182 -25.42 -12.30 -10.47
N VAL A 183 -25.15 -13.01 -9.39
CA VAL A 183 -25.29 -14.46 -9.32
C VAL A 183 -26.14 -14.82 -8.10
N SER A 184 -27.19 -15.59 -8.33
CA SER A 184 -27.89 -16.29 -7.23
C SER A 184 -27.05 -17.50 -6.85
N THR A 185 -26.59 -17.57 -5.60
CA THR A 185 -25.70 -18.63 -5.16
C THR A 185 -26.44 -19.72 -4.41
N SER A 186 -25.81 -20.89 -4.28
CA SER A 186 -26.28 -21.97 -3.39
C SER A 186 -25.88 -21.77 -1.93
N GLY A 187 -25.67 -20.53 -1.52
CA GLY A 187 -25.32 -20.16 -0.14
C GLY A 187 -23.83 -20.12 0.18
N THR A 188 -22.95 -20.36 -0.79
CA THR A 188 -21.50 -20.42 -0.53
C THR A 188 -20.71 -19.69 -1.60
N VAL A 189 -19.78 -18.82 -1.20
CA VAL A 189 -18.83 -18.11 -2.07
C VAL A 189 -17.41 -18.33 -1.57
N ASN A 190 -16.53 -18.72 -2.47
CA ASN A 190 -15.10 -18.86 -2.22
C ASN A 190 -14.35 -17.67 -2.81
N VAL A 191 -13.38 -17.16 -2.07
CA VAL A 191 -12.47 -16.11 -2.51
C VAL A 191 -11.04 -16.60 -2.30
N THR A 192 -10.28 -16.66 -3.39
CA THR A 192 -8.85 -16.99 -3.37
C THR A 192 -8.05 -15.74 -3.65
N VAL A 193 -7.09 -15.41 -2.79
CA VAL A 193 -6.20 -14.26 -2.95
C VAL A 193 -4.76 -14.70 -2.88
N THR A 194 -4.03 -14.53 -3.97
CA THR A 194 -2.59 -14.83 -4.05
C THR A 194 -1.79 -13.55 -4.20
N GLY A 195 -0.58 -13.53 -3.67
CA GLY A 195 0.32 -12.38 -3.80
C GLY A 195 0.95 -11.96 -2.47
N PRO A 196 1.75 -10.88 -2.50
CA PRO A 196 2.56 -10.46 -1.36
C PRO A 196 1.75 -9.91 -0.17
N TYR A 197 0.48 -9.57 -0.36
CA TYR A 197 -0.39 -8.98 0.66
C TYR A 197 -1.43 -9.97 1.24
N ARG A 198 -1.16 -11.25 1.13
CA ARG A 198 -2.04 -12.33 1.58
C ARG A 198 -2.50 -12.18 3.04
N THR A 199 -1.60 -11.79 3.93
CA THR A 199 -1.93 -11.63 5.37
C THR A 199 -2.93 -10.49 5.60
N ALA A 200 -2.78 -9.37 4.88
CA ALA A 200 -3.72 -8.25 4.94
C ALA A 200 -5.12 -8.67 4.47
N TRP A 201 -5.19 -9.36 3.33
CA TRP A 201 -6.44 -9.90 2.79
C TRP A 201 -7.08 -10.93 3.72
N LYS A 202 -6.29 -11.87 4.25
CA LYS A 202 -6.77 -12.83 5.26
C LYS A 202 -7.46 -12.13 6.42
N ASN A 203 -6.79 -11.14 7.01
CA ASN A 203 -7.33 -10.43 8.16
C ASN A 203 -8.62 -9.68 7.80
N TYR A 204 -8.66 -9.03 6.65
CA TYR A 204 -9.85 -8.34 6.16
C TYR A 204 -11.02 -9.31 5.93
N LEU A 205 -10.81 -10.37 5.15
CA LEU A 205 -11.85 -11.36 4.84
C LEU A 205 -12.39 -12.03 6.10
N THR A 206 -11.52 -12.39 7.05
CA THR A 206 -11.95 -13.11 8.25
C THR A 206 -12.57 -12.21 9.30
N ARG A 207 -12.01 -11.03 9.57
CA ARG A 207 -12.43 -10.19 10.68
C ARG A 207 -13.56 -9.21 10.31
N GLU A 208 -13.51 -8.65 9.08
CA GLU A 208 -14.49 -7.66 8.66
C GLU A 208 -15.67 -8.28 7.91
N LEU A 209 -15.41 -9.26 7.05
CA LEU A 209 -16.45 -9.91 6.26
C LEU A 209 -16.92 -11.27 6.79
N GLY A 210 -16.23 -11.82 7.82
CA GLY A 210 -16.62 -13.08 8.47
C GLY A 210 -16.46 -14.31 7.56
N PHE A 211 -15.45 -14.34 6.70
CA PHE A 211 -15.07 -15.51 5.93
C PHE A 211 -14.32 -16.51 6.82
N SER A 212 -14.42 -17.78 6.52
CA SER A 212 -13.68 -18.87 7.14
C SER A 212 -12.60 -19.40 6.21
N ALA A 213 -11.42 -19.76 6.73
CA ALA A 213 -10.37 -20.36 5.92
C ALA A 213 -10.73 -21.79 5.55
N VAL A 214 -10.62 -22.15 4.26
CA VAL A 214 -10.86 -23.52 3.76
C VAL A 214 -9.56 -24.28 3.54
N GLY A 215 -8.48 -23.56 3.21
CA GLY A 215 -7.14 -24.10 3.00
C GLY A 215 -6.35 -23.28 1.98
N GLY A 216 -5.01 -23.29 2.10
CA GLY A 216 -4.16 -22.50 1.23
C GLY A 216 -4.48 -21.01 1.29
N ASP A 217 -4.76 -20.43 0.15
CA ASP A 217 -5.07 -19.01 -0.04
C ASP A 217 -6.57 -18.76 -0.32
N THR A 218 -7.43 -19.71 0.10
CA THR A 218 -8.87 -19.68 -0.17
C THR A 218 -9.65 -19.49 1.13
N TRP A 219 -10.60 -18.57 1.08
CA TRP A 219 -11.56 -18.29 2.15
C TRP A 219 -12.98 -18.43 1.64
N GLN A 220 -13.88 -18.91 2.50
CA GLN A 220 -15.25 -19.21 2.19
C GLN A 220 -16.21 -18.38 3.03
N LYS A 221 -17.27 -17.88 2.41
CA LYS A 221 -18.41 -17.26 3.07
C LYS A 221 -19.64 -18.12 2.81
N THR A 222 -20.33 -18.49 3.88
CA THR A 222 -21.61 -19.21 3.83
C THR A 222 -22.79 -18.26 4.10
N GLY A 223 -24.00 -18.65 3.73
CA GLY A 223 -25.21 -17.84 3.90
C GLY A 223 -25.26 -16.67 2.91
N VAL A 224 -24.68 -16.84 1.73
CA VAL A 224 -24.75 -15.87 0.64
C VAL A 224 -25.85 -16.31 -0.33
N ASP A 225 -26.95 -15.59 -0.33
CA ASP A 225 -28.08 -15.84 -1.24
C ASP A 225 -27.87 -15.14 -2.58
N ARG A 226 -27.20 -13.99 -2.54
CA ARG A 226 -26.93 -13.14 -3.71
C ARG A 226 -25.50 -12.65 -3.70
N LEU A 227 -24.79 -12.87 -4.79
CA LEU A 227 -23.45 -12.32 -5.04
C LEU A 227 -23.54 -11.26 -6.13
N VAL A 228 -23.02 -10.08 -5.85
CA VAL A 228 -22.89 -8.99 -6.83
C VAL A 228 -21.40 -8.68 -7.00
N ILE A 229 -20.88 -8.95 -8.20
CA ILE A 229 -19.49 -8.62 -8.54
C ILE A 229 -19.52 -7.42 -9.49
N ARG A 230 -18.86 -6.36 -9.09
CA ARG A 230 -18.60 -5.18 -9.93
C ARG A 230 -17.16 -5.18 -10.35
N SER A 231 -16.89 -5.29 -11.63
CA SER A 231 -15.55 -5.24 -12.19
C SER A 231 -15.37 -3.95 -12.98
N GLN A 232 -14.25 -3.28 -12.76
CA GLN A 232 -13.89 -2.06 -13.46
C GLN A 232 -12.41 -2.00 -13.74
N GLN A 233 -12.06 -1.54 -14.94
CA GLN A 233 -10.67 -1.26 -15.32
C GLN A 233 -10.41 0.24 -15.28
N VAL A 234 -9.31 0.59 -14.63
CA VAL A 234 -8.82 1.97 -14.53
C VAL A 234 -7.41 2.01 -15.08
N SER A 235 -7.21 2.83 -16.11
CA SER A 235 -5.90 3.13 -16.66
C SER A 235 -5.11 4.01 -15.69
N VAL A 236 -3.85 3.68 -15.55
CA VAL A 236 -2.87 4.44 -14.77
C VAL A 236 -1.80 4.94 -15.71
N GLY A 237 -1.58 6.23 -15.71
CA GLY A 237 -0.55 6.91 -16.50
C GLY A 237 0.27 7.87 -15.65
N ARG A 238 1.27 8.45 -16.27
CA ARG A 238 2.07 9.54 -15.73
C ARG A 238 1.70 10.83 -16.43
N GLY A 239 1.27 11.85 -15.66
CA GLY A 239 1.01 13.18 -16.13
C GLY A 239 2.24 14.09 -16.20
#